data_44680c55de6486e5ca8f4cc4f51f8fde
#
_entry.id   44680c55de6486e5ca8f4cc4f51f8fde
#
_cell.length_a   1.000
_cell.length_b   1.000
_cell.length_c   1.000
_cell.angle_alpha   90.00
_cell.angle_beta   90.00
_cell.angle_gamma   90.00
#
_symmetry.space_group_name_H-M   'P 1'
#
loop_
_entity.id
_entity.type
_entity.pdbx_description
1 polymer ?
#
loop_
_entity_poly.entity_id
_entity_poly.type
_entity_poly.pdbx_seq_one_letter_code
_entity_poly.pdbx_strand_id
1 'polypeptide(L)'
;RKAGAIFIAKTNTPEFGLGSQTYNPVFGATGCAYDPSLTAGGSSGGAAASLALHLVPVADGSDMMGSLRNPGAYNNVIGFRPSIGRVPGEPGDEQFYSRLGVSGPMGRNVEDTIKLLCTMAGSAPFDPRSGFEDKLDVDAFRPKRFDEVKIGWLGDYGGYLETEPGILSRCEAGLAKMASNGGVVEPVSAEFDMTRLWKTWLDLRNWSRVAFWPFYDDPKKRALMKPELNWEIEQSRSITGADLYRAANTRSDWFRALNKLFDKYEFLALPTAQVFSFSKETHWPKSINDKAMDTYHRWMEVVIGPTLAGLPTANVPVGFDDRGRAMGMQIFGRFGEDRAVLELASAYEGIVDWLSIRPKLPS
;
A
#
# COMPACT_ATOMS: atom_id res chain seq x y z
N ARG A 1 -2.46 -20.27 13.53
CA ARG A 1 -3.12 -21.30 14.39
C ARG A 1 -2.56 -21.28 15.81
N LYS A 2 -1.23 -21.19 16.02
CA LYS A 2 -0.65 -21.15 17.39
C LYS A 2 -1.17 -19.96 18.22
N ALA A 3 -1.46 -18.83 17.57
CA ALA A 3 -2.03 -17.64 18.21
C ALA A 3 -3.58 -17.71 18.36
N GLY A 4 -4.21 -18.84 18.09
CA GLY A 4 -5.66 -19.01 18.19
C GLY A 4 -6.45 -18.55 16.95
N ALA A 5 -5.79 -18.11 15.87
CA ALA A 5 -6.46 -17.66 14.66
C ALA A 5 -7.22 -18.79 13.96
N ILE A 6 -8.47 -18.51 13.57
CA ILE A 6 -9.32 -19.42 12.80
C ILE A 6 -9.35 -18.93 11.36
N PHE A 7 -8.78 -19.70 10.44
CA PHE A 7 -8.82 -19.41 9.01
C PHE A 7 -10.17 -19.85 8.45
N ILE A 8 -10.96 -18.89 7.96
CA ILE A 8 -12.32 -19.15 7.46
C ILE A 8 -12.42 -19.06 5.94
N ALA A 9 -11.52 -18.33 5.28
CA ALA A 9 -11.54 -18.15 3.84
C ALA A 9 -10.16 -17.79 3.29
N LYS A 10 -9.98 -18.05 1.98
CA LYS A 10 -8.97 -17.42 1.13
C LYS A 10 -9.71 -16.50 0.18
N THR A 11 -9.43 -15.20 0.26
CA THR A 11 -10.13 -14.18 -0.53
C THR A 11 -9.54 -14.05 -1.94
N ASN A 12 -10.30 -13.43 -2.85
CA ASN A 12 -9.86 -13.22 -4.22
C ASN A 12 -8.66 -12.26 -4.30
N THR A 13 -7.75 -12.57 -5.21
CA THR A 13 -6.57 -11.75 -5.56
C THR A 13 -6.40 -11.72 -7.07
N PRO A 14 -5.73 -10.74 -7.66
CA PRO A 14 -5.37 -10.80 -9.08
C PRO A 14 -4.35 -11.92 -9.32
N GLU A 15 -4.27 -12.36 -10.56
CA GLU A 15 -3.29 -13.33 -11.02
C GLU A 15 -1.87 -12.94 -10.59
N PHE A 16 -1.16 -13.83 -9.87
CA PHE A 16 0.17 -13.61 -9.30
C PHE A 16 0.32 -12.33 -8.44
N GLY A 17 -0.78 -11.83 -7.86
CA GLY A 17 -0.77 -10.58 -7.10
C GLY A 17 -0.51 -9.33 -7.97
N LEU A 18 -0.67 -9.43 -9.29
CA LEU A 18 -0.27 -8.40 -10.24
C LEU A 18 -1.36 -7.36 -10.49
N GLY A 19 -1.08 -6.12 -10.10
CA GLY A 19 -1.94 -4.95 -10.30
C GLY A 19 -2.78 -4.59 -9.07
N SER A 20 -3.25 -3.34 -9.05
CA SER A 20 -4.15 -2.83 -8.01
C SER A 20 -5.62 -2.92 -8.40
N GLN A 21 -5.94 -3.90 -9.23
CA GLN A 21 -7.27 -4.31 -9.65
C GLN A 21 -7.41 -5.81 -9.41
N THR A 22 -8.29 -6.20 -8.50
CA THR A 22 -8.47 -7.61 -8.12
C THR A 22 -9.38 -8.32 -9.11
N TYR A 23 -8.79 -8.96 -10.11
CA TYR A 23 -9.50 -9.83 -11.05
C TYR A 23 -8.61 -10.99 -11.53
N ASN A 24 -9.24 -12.10 -11.85
CA ASN A 24 -8.59 -13.24 -12.49
C ASN A 24 -9.65 -14.07 -13.26
N PRO A 25 -9.24 -14.93 -14.22
CA PRO A 25 -10.18 -15.69 -15.03
C PRO A 25 -10.92 -16.80 -14.27
N VAL A 26 -10.50 -17.14 -13.03
CA VAL A 26 -11.12 -18.21 -12.23
C VAL A 26 -12.32 -17.69 -11.43
N PHE A 27 -12.17 -16.52 -10.79
CA PHE A 27 -13.17 -15.96 -9.87
C PHE A 27 -13.74 -14.63 -10.33
N GLY A 28 -13.29 -14.10 -11.46
CA GLY A 28 -13.71 -12.79 -11.96
C GLY A 28 -13.15 -11.62 -11.16
N ALA A 29 -13.81 -10.47 -11.27
CA ALA A 29 -13.43 -9.23 -10.62
C ALA A 29 -14.13 -9.05 -9.28
N THR A 30 -13.38 -8.58 -8.27
CA THR A 30 -13.91 -8.21 -6.96
C THR A 30 -14.38 -6.76 -6.99
N GLY A 31 -15.65 -6.55 -6.65
CA GLY A 31 -16.25 -5.22 -6.51
C GLY A 31 -15.94 -4.58 -5.16
N CYS A 32 -15.94 -3.24 -5.12
CA CYS A 32 -15.88 -2.46 -3.90
C CYS A 32 -17.12 -2.76 -3.02
N ALA A 33 -16.92 -2.81 -1.71
CA ALA A 33 -18.01 -3.11 -0.78
C ALA A 33 -19.13 -2.05 -0.80
N TYR A 34 -18.80 -0.78 -1.10
CA TYR A 34 -19.76 0.34 -1.13
C TYR A 34 -20.49 0.48 -2.47
N ASP A 35 -19.86 0.05 -3.56
CA ASP A 35 -20.43 -0.03 -4.91
C ASP A 35 -19.81 -1.23 -5.66
N PRO A 36 -20.51 -2.36 -5.76
CA PRO A 36 -19.99 -3.56 -6.42
C PRO A 36 -19.72 -3.43 -7.93
N SER A 37 -20.13 -2.34 -8.58
CA SER A 37 -19.79 -2.03 -9.97
C SER A 37 -18.37 -1.45 -10.11
N LEU A 38 -17.81 -0.91 -9.01
CA LEU A 38 -16.49 -0.35 -8.95
C LEU A 38 -15.47 -1.38 -8.44
N THR A 39 -14.19 -1.16 -8.72
CA THR A 39 -13.11 -2.04 -8.27
C THR A 39 -12.90 -1.97 -6.76
N ALA A 40 -12.64 -3.11 -6.13
CA ALA A 40 -12.17 -3.18 -4.75
C ALA A 40 -10.71 -2.71 -4.57
N GLY A 41 -10.03 -2.34 -5.67
CA GLY A 41 -8.59 -2.17 -5.64
C GLY A 41 -7.87 -3.51 -5.61
N GLY A 42 -6.57 -3.50 -5.29
CA GLY A 42 -5.78 -4.72 -5.26
C GLY A 42 -4.33 -4.48 -4.80
N SER A 43 -3.62 -5.57 -4.63
CA SER A 43 -3.99 -6.97 -4.89
C SER A 43 -4.81 -7.62 -3.76
N SER A 44 -4.90 -7.06 -2.56
CA SER A 44 -5.69 -7.60 -1.43
C SER A 44 -7.16 -7.13 -1.46
N GLY A 45 -7.78 -7.01 -2.65
CA GLY A 45 -9.13 -6.48 -2.82
C GLY A 45 -10.21 -7.34 -2.18
N GLY A 46 -10.09 -8.67 -2.27
CA GLY A 46 -11.03 -9.58 -1.60
C GLY A 46 -10.96 -9.49 -0.08
N ALA A 47 -9.77 -9.27 0.49
CA ALA A 47 -9.58 -9.03 1.92
C ALA A 47 -10.26 -7.73 2.34
N ALA A 48 -9.99 -6.63 1.65
CA ALA A 48 -10.57 -5.32 1.94
C ALA A 48 -12.11 -5.32 1.84
N ALA A 49 -12.65 -5.90 0.79
CA ALA A 49 -14.10 -6.02 0.61
C ALA A 49 -14.75 -6.85 1.73
N SER A 50 -14.13 -7.97 2.13
CA SER A 50 -14.64 -8.82 3.21
C SER A 50 -14.63 -8.11 4.57
N LEU A 51 -13.61 -7.29 4.84
CA LEU A 51 -13.54 -6.44 6.03
C LEU A 51 -14.65 -5.39 6.04
N ALA A 52 -14.80 -4.63 4.96
CA ALA A 52 -15.81 -3.58 4.84
C ALA A 52 -17.24 -4.13 4.96
N LEU A 53 -17.49 -5.33 4.42
CA LEU A 53 -18.76 -6.05 4.54
C LEU A 53 -18.96 -6.72 5.91
N HIS A 54 -18.04 -6.58 6.84
CA HIS A 54 -18.09 -7.19 8.18
C HIS A 54 -18.13 -8.73 8.19
N LEU A 55 -17.61 -9.37 7.14
CA LEU A 55 -17.54 -10.84 7.08
C LEU A 55 -16.41 -11.39 7.98
N VAL A 56 -15.35 -10.62 8.17
CA VAL A 56 -14.21 -10.94 9.04
C VAL A 56 -13.78 -9.71 9.82
N PRO A 57 -13.22 -9.85 11.03
CA PRO A 57 -12.66 -8.72 11.80
C PRO A 57 -11.30 -8.27 11.28
N VAL A 58 -10.47 -9.19 10.83
CA VAL A 58 -9.12 -8.98 10.32
C VAL A 58 -8.87 -9.82 9.09
N ALA A 59 -7.94 -9.38 8.24
CA ALA A 59 -7.42 -10.15 7.12
C ALA A 59 -5.94 -9.82 6.93
N ASP A 60 -5.17 -10.78 6.42
CA ASP A 60 -3.82 -10.55 5.95
C ASP A 60 -3.79 -10.30 4.44
N GLY A 61 -2.70 -9.72 3.99
CA GLY A 61 -2.42 -9.49 2.58
C GLY A 61 -0.94 -9.19 2.37
N SER A 62 -0.61 -8.71 1.20
CA SER A 62 0.75 -8.28 0.87
C SER A 62 0.76 -6.92 0.17
N ASP A 63 1.90 -6.22 0.22
CA ASP A 63 2.05 -4.91 -0.39
C ASP A 63 3.44 -4.76 -1.01
N MET A 64 3.48 -4.72 -2.33
CA MET A 64 4.67 -4.33 -3.10
C MET A 64 4.48 -2.95 -3.73
N MET A 65 3.27 -2.65 -4.20
CA MET A 65 2.89 -1.36 -4.79
C MET A 65 1.48 -0.96 -4.32
N GLY A 66 1.34 -0.80 -3.01
CA GLY A 66 0.08 -0.35 -2.41
C GLY A 66 -0.97 -1.45 -2.23
N SER A 67 -0.61 -2.73 -2.31
CA SER A 67 -1.61 -3.81 -2.34
C SER A 67 -2.33 -4.10 -1.01
N LEU A 68 -1.91 -3.49 0.11
CA LEU A 68 -2.69 -3.35 1.35
C LEU A 68 -3.39 -1.99 1.38
N ARG A 69 -2.68 -0.95 0.97
CA ARG A 69 -3.10 0.45 1.08
C ARG A 69 -4.21 0.81 0.10
N ASN A 70 -4.05 0.55 -1.20
CA ASN A 70 -5.04 0.88 -2.23
C ASN A 70 -6.40 0.21 -1.99
N PRO A 71 -6.48 -1.11 -1.77
CA PRO A 71 -7.77 -1.74 -1.45
C PRO A 71 -8.33 -1.26 -0.11
N GLY A 72 -7.48 -0.93 0.87
CA GLY A 72 -7.90 -0.28 2.11
C GLY A 72 -8.57 1.07 1.86
N ALA A 73 -7.98 1.91 0.99
CA ALA A 73 -8.54 3.21 0.61
C ALA A 73 -9.91 3.09 -0.07
N TYR A 74 -10.05 2.17 -1.02
CA TYR A 74 -11.29 2.00 -1.79
C TYR A 74 -12.42 1.35 -1.00
N ASN A 75 -12.09 0.59 0.04
CA ASN A 75 -13.09 -0.07 0.89
C ASN A 75 -13.23 0.56 2.28
N ASN A 76 -12.67 1.76 2.51
CA ASN A 76 -12.82 2.49 3.78
C ASN A 76 -12.36 1.67 5.01
N VAL A 77 -11.23 0.95 4.88
CA VAL A 77 -10.65 0.12 5.93
C VAL A 77 -9.15 0.42 6.07
N ILE A 78 -8.55 -0.02 7.17
CA ILE A 78 -7.11 0.10 7.39
C ILE A 78 -6.36 -0.95 6.58
N GLY A 79 -5.31 -0.52 5.89
CA GLY A 79 -4.31 -1.39 5.29
C GLY A 79 -2.93 -0.95 5.77
N PHE A 80 -2.21 -1.81 6.46
CA PHE A 80 -0.91 -1.48 7.02
C PHE A 80 0.21 -2.24 6.32
N ARG A 81 1.11 -1.48 5.70
CA ARG A 81 2.38 -1.97 5.17
C ARG A 81 3.44 -1.85 6.26
N PRO A 82 3.93 -2.96 6.85
CA PRO A 82 5.01 -2.92 7.84
C PRO A 82 6.35 -2.51 7.23
N SER A 83 7.28 -2.12 8.09
CA SER A 83 8.71 -2.01 7.73
C SER A 83 9.21 -3.33 7.13
N ILE A 84 10.09 -3.24 6.12
CA ILE A 84 10.70 -4.43 5.53
C ILE A 84 11.40 -5.26 6.61
N GLY A 85 11.04 -6.54 6.69
CA GLY A 85 11.58 -7.49 7.68
C GLY A 85 10.84 -7.54 9.01
N ARG A 86 9.83 -6.68 9.24
CA ARG A 86 8.97 -6.74 10.44
C ARG A 86 8.12 -8.01 10.47
N VAL A 87 7.56 -8.37 9.33
CA VAL A 87 6.85 -9.62 9.11
C VAL A 87 7.70 -10.49 8.20
N PRO A 88 7.99 -11.75 8.58
CA PRO A 88 8.74 -12.66 7.72
C PRO A 88 8.06 -12.85 6.37
N GLY A 89 8.85 -12.85 5.30
CA GLY A 89 8.39 -13.20 3.96
C GLY A 89 8.12 -14.70 3.80
N GLU A 90 7.45 -15.05 2.71
CA GLU A 90 7.33 -16.46 2.32
C GLU A 90 8.67 -16.97 1.78
N PRO A 91 9.00 -18.26 2.00
CA PRO A 91 10.15 -18.89 1.37
C PRO A 91 10.04 -18.80 -0.15
N GLY A 92 11.06 -18.30 -0.80
CA GLY A 92 11.14 -18.17 -2.26
C GLY A 92 12.50 -18.59 -2.79
N ASP A 93 12.63 -18.67 -4.11
CA ASP A 93 13.90 -19.05 -4.76
C ASP A 93 14.99 -17.99 -4.53
N GLU A 94 14.59 -16.72 -4.36
CA GLU A 94 15.47 -15.58 -4.09
C GLU A 94 15.08 -14.93 -2.77
N GLN A 95 15.99 -14.90 -1.80
CA GLN A 95 15.70 -14.43 -0.43
C GLN A 95 16.54 -13.21 -0.01
N PHE A 96 17.50 -12.77 -0.80
CA PHE A 96 18.47 -11.75 -0.38
C PHE A 96 18.28 -10.39 -1.03
N TYR A 97 17.96 -10.32 -2.30
CA TYR A 97 17.93 -9.08 -3.09
C TYR A 97 16.56 -8.42 -3.16
N SER A 98 15.48 -9.20 -3.37
CA SER A 98 14.14 -8.66 -3.53
C SER A 98 13.57 -8.20 -2.19
N ARG A 99 13.38 -6.88 -2.03
CA ARG A 99 12.89 -6.27 -0.78
C ARG A 99 11.83 -5.21 -1.05
N LEU A 100 10.95 -5.42 -2.01
CA LEU A 100 9.86 -4.48 -2.27
C LEU A 100 8.54 -4.93 -1.63
N GLY A 101 8.24 -6.22 -1.70
CA GLY A 101 7.03 -6.81 -1.14
C GLY A 101 7.17 -7.09 0.36
N VAL A 102 6.08 -6.87 1.09
CA VAL A 102 5.91 -7.26 2.49
C VAL A 102 4.53 -7.87 2.69
N SER A 103 4.39 -8.79 3.63
CA SER A 103 3.09 -9.21 4.15
C SER A 103 2.67 -8.28 5.29
N GLY A 104 1.36 -8.04 5.44
CA GLY A 104 0.89 -7.14 6.48
C GLY A 104 -0.61 -7.29 6.76
N PRO A 105 -1.08 -6.70 7.87
CA PRO A 105 -2.45 -6.79 8.32
C PRO A 105 -3.36 -5.76 7.65
N MET A 106 -4.64 -6.13 7.59
CA MET A 106 -5.76 -5.25 7.29
C MET A 106 -6.84 -5.42 8.38
N GLY A 107 -7.52 -4.34 8.72
CA GLY A 107 -8.61 -4.33 9.70
C GLY A 107 -9.62 -3.22 9.44
N ARG A 108 -10.81 -3.30 10.02
CA ARG A 108 -11.76 -2.19 10.00
C ARG A 108 -11.29 -1.04 10.89
N ASN A 109 -10.72 -1.39 12.03
CA ASN A 109 -10.19 -0.48 13.04
C ASN A 109 -8.69 -0.70 13.26
N VAL A 110 -8.06 0.24 13.92
CA VAL A 110 -6.62 0.20 14.15
C VAL A 110 -6.26 -0.85 15.22
N GLU A 111 -7.09 -1.04 16.24
CA GLU A 111 -6.83 -2.02 17.32
C GLU A 111 -6.72 -3.44 16.79
N ASP A 112 -7.67 -3.88 15.96
CA ASP A 112 -7.64 -5.20 15.33
C ASP A 112 -6.45 -5.36 14.38
N THR A 113 -6.10 -4.29 13.65
CA THR A 113 -4.91 -4.26 12.78
C THR A 113 -3.63 -4.45 13.59
N ILE A 114 -3.50 -3.81 14.76
CA ILE A 114 -2.38 -3.97 15.70
C ILE A 114 -2.30 -5.41 16.20
N LYS A 115 -3.41 -6.00 16.64
CA LYS A 115 -3.46 -7.40 17.13
C LYS A 115 -2.95 -8.38 16.07
N LEU A 116 -3.39 -8.17 14.82
CA LEU A 116 -2.92 -9.03 13.73
C LEU A 116 -1.43 -8.78 13.43
N LEU A 117 -0.97 -7.53 13.40
CA LEU A 117 0.46 -7.24 13.21
C LEU A 117 1.32 -7.90 14.28
N CYS A 118 0.99 -7.77 15.56
CA CYS A 118 1.72 -8.40 16.65
C CYS A 118 1.79 -9.94 16.52
N THR A 119 0.73 -10.52 15.92
CA THR A 119 0.70 -11.97 15.64
C THR A 119 1.58 -12.37 14.46
N MET A 120 1.73 -11.50 13.45
CA MET A 120 2.48 -11.74 12.22
C MET A 120 3.96 -11.38 12.36
N ALA A 121 4.28 -10.38 13.19
CA ALA A 121 5.62 -9.83 13.36
C ALA A 121 6.56 -10.84 14.05
N GLY A 122 7.84 -10.75 13.70
CA GLY A 122 8.90 -11.55 14.30
C GLY A 122 9.98 -11.97 13.32
N SER A 123 10.80 -12.92 13.72
CA SER A 123 11.82 -13.52 12.87
C SER A 123 11.42 -14.95 12.49
N ALA A 124 11.89 -15.40 11.34
CA ALA A 124 11.73 -16.77 10.88
C ALA A 124 13.05 -17.33 10.32
N PRO A 125 13.41 -18.57 10.65
CA PRO A 125 14.69 -19.14 10.19
C PRO A 125 14.83 -19.23 8.67
N PHE A 126 13.72 -19.22 7.95
CA PHE A 126 13.68 -19.31 6.49
C PHE A 126 13.72 -17.94 5.79
N ASP A 127 13.63 -16.83 6.51
CA ASP A 127 13.78 -15.47 5.94
C ASP A 127 14.95 -14.75 6.63
N PRO A 128 16.14 -14.72 6.00
CA PRO A 128 17.32 -14.09 6.59
C PRO A 128 17.20 -12.57 6.71
N ARG A 129 16.14 -11.98 6.15
CA ARG A 129 15.86 -10.55 6.19
C ARG A 129 14.88 -10.17 7.29
N SER A 130 14.23 -11.17 7.92
CA SER A 130 13.29 -10.97 9.01
C SER A 130 14.03 -10.78 10.33
N GLY A 131 13.52 -9.89 11.16
CA GLY A 131 13.98 -9.69 12.51
C GLY A 131 14.10 -8.24 12.88
N PHE A 132 13.43 -7.91 13.95
CA PHE A 132 13.58 -6.68 14.71
C PHE A 132 13.81 -7.09 16.16
N GLU A 133 14.68 -6.39 16.87
CA GLU A 133 14.98 -6.69 18.28
C GLU A 133 13.77 -6.41 19.18
N ASP A 134 12.96 -5.37 18.82
CA ASP A 134 11.75 -5.02 19.53
C ASP A 134 10.61 -5.97 19.21
N LYS A 135 10.03 -6.57 20.25
CA LYS A 135 8.76 -7.26 20.12
C LYS A 135 7.62 -6.26 20.18
N LEU A 136 6.73 -6.34 19.20
CA LEU A 136 5.47 -5.61 19.25
C LEU A 136 4.54 -6.31 20.26
N ASP A 137 4.14 -5.56 21.26
CA ASP A 137 3.18 -5.98 22.30
C ASP A 137 1.90 -5.15 22.13
N VAL A 138 0.76 -5.82 21.99
CA VAL A 138 -0.56 -5.17 21.84
C VAL A 138 -0.82 -4.20 22.99
N ASP A 139 -0.50 -4.61 24.22
CA ASP A 139 -0.76 -3.82 25.42
C ASP A 139 0.17 -2.60 25.56
N ALA A 140 1.19 -2.49 24.70
CA ALA A 140 2.11 -1.37 24.71
C ALA A 140 1.69 -0.20 23.81
N PHE A 141 0.76 -0.42 22.86
CA PHE A 141 0.30 0.64 21.96
C PHE A 141 -0.57 1.66 22.70
N ARG A 142 -0.33 2.95 22.42
CA ARG A 142 -1.14 4.06 22.93
C ARG A 142 -1.39 5.05 21.80
N PRO A 143 -2.61 5.58 21.64
CA PRO A 143 -2.85 6.65 20.68
C PRO A 143 -1.90 7.82 20.93
N LYS A 144 -1.32 8.36 19.85
CA LYS A 144 -0.47 9.55 19.93
C LYS A 144 -1.28 10.75 20.41
N ARG A 145 -0.61 11.66 21.10
CA ARG A 145 -1.16 12.98 21.39
C ARG A 145 -0.82 13.90 20.23
N PHE A 146 -1.82 14.58 19.67
CA PHE A 146 -1.59 15.42 18.48
C PHE A 146 -0.68 16.62 18.77
N ASP A 147 -0.69 17.17 19.98
CA ASP A 147 0.20 18.28 20.38
C ASP A 147 1.69 17.91 20.36
N GLU A 148 2.01 16.64 20.25
CA GLU A 148 3.38 16.12 20.11
C GLU A 148 3.70 15.68 18.67
N VAL A 149 2.76 15.83 17.72
CA VAL A 149 2.91 15.27 16.36
C VAL A 149 3.22 16.35 15.33
N LYS A 150 4.25 16.14 14.54
CA LYS A 150 4.57 16.96 13.35
C LYS A 150 4.52 16.08 12.08
N ILE A 151 3.72 16.50 11.12
CA ILE A 151 3.47 15.79 9.86
C ILE A 151 3.90 16.66 8.68
N GLY A 152 4.78 16.13 7.84
CA GLY A 152 5.09 16.71 6.53
C GLY A 152 4.11 16.20 5.47
N TRP A 153 3.34 17.09 4.86
CA TRP A 153 2.44 16.77 3.74
C TRP A 153 3.17 16.89 2.42
N LEU A 154 3.39 15.77 1.74
CA LEU A 154 4.07 15.69 0.43
C LEU A 154 3.12 15.91 -0.76
N GLY A 155 1.80 15.81 -0.52
CA GLY A 155 0.78 16.07 -1.53
C GLY A 155 0.91 15.19 -2.76
N ASP A 156 1.03 15.85 -3.90
CA ASP A 156 1.28 15.24 -5.21
C ASP A 156 2.75 15.39 -5.66
N TYR A 157 3.66 15.55 -4.70
CA TYR A 157 5.08 15.90 -4.91
C TYR A 157 5.26 17.21 -5.71
N GLY A 158 4.47 18.24 -5.35
CA GLY A 158 4.59 19.56 -5.95
C GLY A 158 4.09 19.63 -7.40
N GLY A 159 3.04 18.89 -7.73
CA GLY A 159 2.45 18.82 -9.06
C GLY A 159 3.08 17.77 -9.98
N TYR A 160 3.97 16.92 -9.47
CA TYR A 160 4.57 15.85 -10.28
C TYR A 160 3.56 14.74 -10.59
N LEU A 161 2.76 14.33 -9.60
CA LEU A 161 1.76 13.29 -9.78
C LEU A 161 0.42 13.89 -10.27
N GLU A 162 -0.15 13.29 -11.31
CA GLU A 162 -1.56 13.55 -11.64
C GLU A 162 -2.46 12.85 -10.63
N THR A 163 -3.44 13.57 -10.10
CA THR A 163 -4.45 13.05 -9.18
C THR A 163 -5.85 13.46 -9.63
N GLU A 164 -6.81 12.55 -9.56
CA GLU A 164 -8.21 12.86 -9.84
C GLU A 164 -8.70 13.98 -8.91
N PRO A 165 -9.50 14.95 -9.40
CA PRO A 165 -10.01 16.05 -8.58
C PRO A 165 -10.71 15.57 -7.31
N GLY A 166 -10.44 16.24 -6.19
CA GLY A 166 -11.01 15.91 -4.87
C GLY A 166 -10.16 15.00 -3.99
N ILE A 167 -9.14 14.33 -4.52
CA ILE A 167 -8.29 13.44 -3.72
C ILE A 167 -7.44 14.21 -2.73
N LEU A 168 -6.67 15.21 -3.20
CA LEU A 168 -5.81 16.01 -2.33
C LEU A 168 -6.62 16.73 -1.26
N SER A 169 -7.73 17.38 -1.64
CA SER A 169 -8.56 18.13 -0.70
C SER A 169 -9.18 17.25 0.40
N ARG A 170 -9.47 15.97 0.11
CA ARG A 170 -9.95 15.03 1.14
C ARG A 170 -8.84 14.64 2.10
N CYS A 171 -7.64 14.40 1.61
CA CYS A 171 -6.47 14.16 2.47
C CYS A 171 -6.17 15.37 3.34
N GLU A 172 -6.19 16.58 2.77
CA GLU A 172 -5.99 17.83 3.48
C GLU A 172 -7.07 18.08 4.54
N ALA A 173 -8.33 17.72 4.27
CA ALA A 173 -9.39 17.77 5.27
C ALA A 173 -9.13 16.80 6.44
N GLY A 174 -8.59 15.62 6.17
CA GLY A 174 -8.14 14.68 7.22
C GLY A 174 -7.00 15.24 8.06
N LEU A 175 -5.99 15.82 7.40
CA LEU A 175 -4.86 16.49 8.06
C LEU A 175 -5.29 17.71 8.87
N ALA A 176 -6.25 18.49 8.37
CA ALA A 176 -6.82 19.64 9.08
C ALA A 176 -7.50 19.22 10.40
N LYS A 177 -8.13 18.02 10.45
CA LYS A 177 -8.66 17.49 11.72
C LYS A 177 -7.55 17.19 12.72
N MET A 178 -6.41 16.63 12.28
CA MET A 178 -5.25 16.42 13.16
C MET A 178 -4.71 17.77 13.67
N ALA A 179 -4.60 18.77 12.78
CA ALA A 179 -4.15 20.12 13.15
C ALA A 179 -5.11 20.80 14.15
N SER A 180 -6.42 20.66 13.98
CA SER A 180 -7.43 21.19 14.89
C SER A 180 -7.39 20.55 16.29
N ASN A 181 -6.75 19.38 16.41
CA ASN A 181 -6.53 18.68 17.67
C ASN A 181 -5.10 18.89 18.23
N GLY A 182 -4.35 19.86 17.68
CA GLY A 182 -3.05 20.29 18.19
C GLY A 182 -1.83 19.84 17.38
N GLY A 183 -2.02 19.00 16.36
CA GLY A 183 -0.93 18.55 15.49
C GLY A 183 -0.38 19.65 14.59
N VAL A 184 0.90 19.60 14.27
CA VAL A 184 1.52 20.49 13.29
C VAL A 184 1.56 19.80 11.93
N VAL A 185 0.94 20.39 10.93
CA VAL A 185 0.92 19.89 9.54
C VAL A 185 1.49 20.95 8.61
N GLU A 186 2.53 20.61 7.88
CA GLU A 186 3.20 21.53 6.96
C GLU A 186 3.37 20.89 5.58
N PRO A 187 3.13 21.64 4.48
CA PRO A 187 3.50 21.16 3.16
C PRO A 187 5.03 21.09 3.05
N VAL A 188 5.53 19.99 2.47
CA VAL A 188 6.97 19.74 2.34
C VAL A 188 7.34 19.16 0.97
N SER A 189 8.58 19.40 0.55
CA SER A 189 9.18 18.79 -0.63
C SER A 189 10.28 17.81 -0.21
N ALA A 190 10.36 16.67 -0.86
CA ALA A 190 11.45 15.74 -0.68
C ALA A 190 12.74 16.16 -1.40
N GLU A 191 12.69 17.22 -2.22
CA GLU A 191 13.81 17.72 -3.06
C GLU A 191 14.54 16.59 -3.80
N PHE A 192 13.75 15.74 -4.48
CA PHE A 192 14.23 14.55 -5.17
C PHE A 192 13.67 14.48 -6.59
N ASP A 193 14.47 13.95 -7.51
CA ASP A 193 14.01 13.68 -8.88
C ASP A 193 13.08 12.46 -8.91
N MET A 194 11.78 12.72 -8.98
CA MET A 194 10.75 11.69 -8.99
C MET A 194 10.77 10.86 -10.27
N THR A 195 11.25 11.38 -11.39
CA THR A 195 11.43 10.61 -12.63
C THR A 195 12.51 9.55 -12.45
N ARG A 196 13.61 9.91 -11.77
CA ARG A 196 14.65 8.96 -11.39
C ARG A 196 14.13 7.89 -10.42
N LEU A 197 13.24 8.27 -9.50
CA LEU A 197 12.61 7.33 -8.57
C LEU A 197 11.68 6.36 -9.30
N TRP A 198 10.90 6.87 -10.25
CA TRP A 198 10.02 6.06 -11.10
C TRP A 198 10.79 5.03 -11.92
N LYS A 199 11.88 5.45 -12.57
CA LYS A 199 12.74 4.51 -13.28
C LYS A 199 13.27 3.41 -12.38
N THR A 200 13.68 3.77 -11.16
CA THR A 200 14.14 2.81 -10.15
C THR A 200 13.06 1.78 -9.80
N TRP A 201 11.83 2.22 -9.67
CA TRP A 201 10.70 1.33 -9.48
C TRP A 201 10.57 0.33 -10.63
N LEU A 202 10.57 0.81 -11.87
CA LEU A 202 10.44 -0.03 -13.05
C LEU A 202 11.58 -1.06 -13.16
N ASP A 203 12.82 -0.64 -12.96
CA ASP A 203 13.98 -1.54 -13.04
C ASP A 203 13.88 -2.67 -12.00
N LEU A 204 13.60 -2.34 -10.75
CA LEU A 204 13.48 -3.33 -9.68
C LEU A 204 12.23 -4.22 -9.84
N ARG A 205 11.12 -3.64 -10.25
CA ARG A 205 9.87 -4.36 -10.49
C ARG A 205 10.02 -5.35 -11.63
N ASN A 206 10.53 -4.90 -12.78
CA ASN A 206 10.68 -5.75 -13.94
C ASN A 206 11.71 -6.85 -13.67
N TRP A 207 12.85 -6.53 -13.05
CA TRP A 207 13.83 -7.55 -12.66
C TRP A 207 13.22 -8.66 -11.80
N SER A 208 12.33 -8.34 -10.89
CA SER A 208 11.67 -9.36 -10.06
C SER A 208 10.82 -10.36 -10.86
N ARG A 209 10.59 -10.11 -12.16
CA ARG A 209 9.86 -11.01 -13.07
C ARG A 209 10.73 -12.09 -13.71
N VAL A 210 12.04 -12.10 -13.50
CA VAL A 210 12.95 -13.15 -13.99
C VAL A 210 12.48 -14.56 -13.59
N ALA A 211 11.92 -14.70 -12.40
CA ALA A 211 11.34 -15.96 -11.92
C ALA A 211 10.20 -16.52 -12.82
N PHE A 212 9.59 -15.67 -13.65
CA PHE A 212 8.51 -16.08 -14.56
C PHE A 212 8.98 -16.44 -15.97
N TRP A 213 10.26 -16.33 -16.30
CA TRP A 213 10.78 -16.71 -17.63
C TRP A 213 10.39 -18.11 -18.07
N PRO A 214 10.47 -19.17 -17.21
CA PRO A 214 10.05 -20.52 -17.61
C PRO A 214 8.56 -20.63 -17.99
N PHE A 215 7.70 -19.76 -17.43
CA PHE A 215 6.30 -19.70 -17.81
C PHE A 215 6.10 -18.96 -19.12
N TYR A 216 6.83 -17.88 -19.34
CA TYR A 216 6.76 -17.06 -20.55
C TYR A 216 7.32 -17.79 -21.78
N ASP A 217 8.39 -18.57 -21.61
CA ASP A 217 9.04 -19.32 -22.70
C ASP A 217 8.20 -20.52 -23.17
N ASP A 218 7.20 -20.95 -22.38
CA ASP A 218 6.17 -21.90 -22.80
C ASP A 218 4.99 -21.13 -23.46
N PRO A 219 4.78 -21.27 -24.80
CA PRO A 219 3.73 -20.52 -25.50
C PRO A 219 2.32 -20.76 -24.95
N LYS A 220 2.05 -21.98 -24.43
CA LYS A 220 0.74 -22.31 -23.88
C LYS A 220 0.49 -21.59 -22.56
N LYS A 221 1.49 -21.52 -21.70
CA LYS A 221 1.41 -20.80 -20.42
C LYS A 221 1.37 -19.29 -20.65
N ARG A 222 2.21 -18.78 -21.55
CA ARG A 222 2.24 -17.36 -21.92
C ARG A 222 0.87 -16.85 -22.41
N ALA A 223 0.17 -17.65 -23.20
CA ALA A 223 -1.16 -17.28 -23.71
C ALA A 223 -2.22 -17.16 -22.62
N LEU A 224 -2.00 -17.75 -21.44
CA LEU A 224 -2.92 -17.67 -20.29
C LEU A 224 -2.59 -16.51 -19.34
N MET A 225 -1.40 -15.91 -19.46
CA MET A 225 -0.97 -14.83 -18.57
C MET A 225 -1.55 -13.49 -18.99
N LYS A 226 -1.74 -12.61 -18.00
CA LYS A 226 -2.14 -11.22 -18.25
C LYS A 226 -1.16 -10.50 -19.18
N PRO A 227 -1.65 -9.64 -20.09
CA PRO A 227 -0.77 -8.85 -20.96
C PRO A 227 0.26 -8.03 -20.19
N GLU A 228 -0.12 -7.47 -19.04
CA GLU A 228 0.77 -6.69 -18.18
C GLU A 228 1.92 -7.53 -17.61
N LEU A 229 1.69 -8.80 -17.26
CA LEU A 229 2.74 -9.70 -16.81
C LEU A 229 3.69 -10.06 -17.96
N ASN A 230 3.16 -10.35 -19.13
CA ASN A 230 3.97 -10.60 -20.33
C ASN A 230 4.89 -9.41 -20.62
N TRP A 231 4.34 -8.19 -20.55
CA TRP A 231 5.11 -6.95 -20.73
C TRP A 231 6.23 -6.81 -19.67
N GLU A 232 5.94 -7.02 -18.38
CA GLU A 232 6.97 -6.97 -17.31
C GLU A 232 8.08 -7.99 -17.55
N ILE A 233 7.74 -9.21 -17.98
CA ILE A 233 8.71 -10.26 -18.27
C ILE A 233 9.60 -9.87 -19.47
N GLU A 234 9.02 -9.32 -20.53
CA GLU A 234 9.77 -8.83 -21.69
C GLU A 234 10.75 -7.72 -21.28
N GLN A 235 10.31 -6.75 -20.49
CA GLN A 235 11.18 -5.69 -19.96
C GLN A 235 12.31 -6.26 -19.09
N SER A 236 12.05 -7.32 -18.32
CA SER A 236 13.05 -7.93 -17.43
C SER A 236 14.26 -8.48 -18.17
N ARG A 237 14.11 -8.87 -19.46
CA ARG A 237 15.18 -9.44 -20.27
C ARG A 237 16.31 -8.46 -20.62
N SER A 238 16.03 -7.17 -20.57
CA SER A 238 17.00 -6.11 -20.84
C SER A 238 17.69 -5.57 -19.58
N ILE A 239 17.23 -5.92 -18.37
CA ILE A 239 17.77 -5.43 -17.10
C ILE A 239 19.14 -6.07 -16.83
N THR A 240 20.16 -5.24 -16.69
CA THR A 240 21.52 -5.68 -16.37
C THR A 240 21.85 -5.54 -14.89
N GLY A 241 22.92 -6.19 -14.42
CA GLY A 241 23.44 -5.99 -13.06
C GLY A 241 23.84 -4.53 -12.78
N ALA A 242 24.28 -3.77 -13.80
CA ALA A 242 24.58 -2.35 -13.67
C ALA A 242 23.31 -1.51 -13.46
N ASP A 243 22.19 -1.90 -14.08
CA ASP A 243 20.89 -1.24 -13.85
C ASP A 243 20.42 -1.45 -12.42
N LEU A 244 20.53 -2.67 -11.90
CA LEU A 244 20.19 -2.99 -10.52
C LEU A 244 21.07 -2.22 -9.52
N TYR A 245 22.35 -2.08 -9.77
CA TYR A 245 23.24 -1.30 -8.93
C TYR A 245 22.85 0.19 -8.92
N ARG A 246 22.54 0.76 -10.09
CA ARG A 246 22.02 2.14 -10.18
C ARG A 246 20.70 2.31 -9.45
N ALA A 247 19.79 1.37 -9.60
CA ALA A 247 18.51 1.37 -8.89
C ALA A 247 18.70 1.29 -7.37
N ALA A 248 19.62 0.45 -6.88
CA ALA A 248 19.95 0.34 -5.45
C ALA A 248 20.52 1.65 -4.90
N ASN A 249 21.40 2.32 -5.65
CA ASN A 249 21.94 3.63 -5.27
C ASN A 249 20.85 4.70 -5.21
N THR A 250 19.99 4.79 -6.23
CA THR A 250 18.87 5.74 -6.24
C THR A 250 17.91 5.49 -5.07
N ARG A 251 17.62 4.23 -4.77
CA ARG A 251 16.81 3.83 -3.62
C ARG A 251 17.45 4.29 -2.30
N SER A 252 18.77 4.20 -2.19
CA SER A 252 19.51 4.66 -1.02
C SER A 252 19.51 6.20 -0.90
N ASP A 253 19.64 6.92 -2.04
CA ASP A 253 19.51 8.37 -2.08
C ASP A 253 18.12 8.83 -1.64
N TRP A 254 17.07 8.16 -2.12
CA TRP A 254 15.68 8.42 -1.72
C TRP A 254 15.47 8.20 -0.22
N PHE A 255 15.97 7.08 0.32
CA PHE A 255 15.91 6.82 1.76
C PHE A 255 16.57 7.94 2.58
N ARG A 256 17.76 8.44 2.13
CA ARG A 256 18.43 9.57 2.77
C ARG A 256 17.63 10.88 2.66
N ALA A 257 16.99 11.12 1.51
CA ALA A 257 16.14 12.32 1.33
C ALA A 257 14.95 12.31 2.30
N LEU A 258 14.27 11.18 2.46
CA LEU A 258 13.20 11.04 3.44
C LEU A 258 13.69 11.18 4.88
N ASN A 259 14.87 10.62 5.23
CA ASN A 259 15.42 10.77 6.58
C ASN A 259 15.72 12.24 6.94
N LYS A 260 16.13 13.08 6.00
CA LYS A 260 16.27 14.54 6.23
C LYS A 260 14.91 15.19 6.57
N LEU A 261 13.83 14.74 5.97
CA LEU A 261 12.49 15.22 6.34
C LEU A 261 12.10 14.72 7.73
N PHE A 262 12.40 13.48 8.05
CA PHE A 262 12.17 12.92 9.38
C PHE A 262 12.99 13.57 10.50
N ASP A 263 14.04 14.34 10.21
CA ASP A 263 14.73 15.16 11.21
C ASP A 263 13.87 16.33 11.71
N LYS A 264 12.84 16.72 10.95
CA LYS A 264 11.91 17.81 11.28
C LYS A 264 10.50 17.31 11.59
N TYR A 265 10.07 16.24 10.95
CA TYR A 265 8.71 15.68 11.03
C TYR A 265 8.77 14.26 11.56
N GLU A 266 7.88 13.92 12.46
CA GLU A 266 7.77 12.55 12.97
C GLU A 266 7.14 11.63 11.92
N PHE A 267 6.20 12.18 11.15
CA PHE A 267 5.50 11.46 10.09
C PHE A 267 5.47 12.25 8.79
N LEU A 268 5.30 11.52 7.70
CA LEU A 268 5.01 12.09 6.38
C LEU A 268 3.69 11.53 5.87
N ALA A 269 3.01 12.28 5.01
CA ALA A 269 1.73 11.88 4.46
C ALA A 269 1.64 12.13 2.95
N LEU A 270 0.86 11.27 2.29
CA LEU A 270 0.54 11.30 0.85
C LEU A 270 -0.90 10.79 0.65
N PRO A 271 -1.59 11.09 -0.46
CA PRO A 271 -2.79 10.35 -0.81
C PRO A 271 -2.45 8.87 -1.02
N THR A 272 -3.39 7.98 -0.75
CA THR A 272 -3.16 6.53 -0.95
C THR A 272 -3.30 6.12 -2.42
N ALA A 273 -4.10 6.83 -3.20
CA ALA A 273 -4.28 6.56 -4.62
C ALA A 273 -4.36 7.87 -5.41
N GLN A 274 -4.07 7.79 -6.72
CA GLN A 274 -4.15 8.92 -7.65
C GLN A 274 -5.53 9.05 -8.32
N VAL A 275 -6.35 8.01 -8.25
CA VAL A 275 -7.71 7.95 -8.75
C VAL A 275 -8.65 7.37 -7.70
N PHE A 276 -9.91 7.75 -7.73
CA PHE A 276 -10.95 7.05 -6.99
C PHE A 276 -11.22 5.66 -7.59
N SER A 277 -11.97 4.82 -6.86
CA SER A 277 -12.41 3.54 -7.39
C SER A 277 -13.16 3.74 -8.71
N PHE A 278 -12.81 2.97 -9.73
CA PHE A 278 -13.31 3.01 -11.10
C PHE A 278 -14.04 1.71 -11.45
N SER A 279 -14.65 1.62 -12.63
CA SER A 279 -15.35 0.40 -13.05
C SER A 279 -14.49 -0.86 -12.90
N LYS A 280 -15.01 -1.88 -12.26
CA LYS A 280 -14.30 -3.17 -12.10
C LYS A 280 -14.02 -3.89 -13.42
N GLU A 281 -14.70 -3.48 -14.50
CA GLU A 281 -14.47 -4.00 -15.86
C GLU A 281 -13.27 -3.30 -16.55
N THR A 282 -12.76 -2.22 -15.96
CA THR A 282 -11.56 -1.51 -16.44
C THR A 282 -10.32 -2.15 -15.83
N HIS A 283 -9.43 -2.71 -16.63
CA HIS A 283 -8.22 -3.37 -16.15
C HIS A 283 -7.29 -2.38 -15.43
N TRP A 284 -7.14 -1.18 -15.97
CA TRP A 284 -6.42 -0.07 -15.34
C TRP A 284 -6.71 1.26 -16.07
N PRO A 285 -6.69 2.39 -15.38
CA PRO A 285 -6.90 3.72 -15.96
C PRO A 285 -5.81 4.06 -16.97
N LYS A 286 -6.21 4.42 -18.20
CA LYS A 286 -5.28 4.77 -19.29
C LYS A 286 -4.85 6.23 -19.24
N SER A 287 -5.59 7.08 -18.53
CA SER A 287 -5.28 8.48 -18.32
C SER A 287 -5.84 8.97 -16.98
N ILE A 288 -5.25 10.04 -16.47
CA ILE A 288 -5.74 10.85 -15.34
C ILE A 288 -5.70 12.30 -15.80
N ASN A 289 -6.81 13.05 -15.72
CA ASN A 289 -6.91 14.44 -16.18
C ASN A 289 -6.33 14.63 -17.60
N ASP A 290 -6.70 13.77 -18.54
CA ASP A 290 -6.22 13.75 -19.93
C ASP A 290 -4.72 13.45 -20.11
N LYS A 291 -3.95 13.27 -19.02
CA LYS A 291 -2.56 12.82 -19.09
C LYS A 291 -2.50 11.30 -19.22
N ALA A 292 -1.94 10.81 -20.30
CA ALA A 292 -1.79 9.38 -20.55
C ALA A 292 -0.88 8.71 -19.52
N MET A 293 -1.27 7.52 -19.07
CA MET A 293 -0.44 6.64 -18.24
C MET A 293 0.42 5.77 -19.15
N ASP A 294 1.73 5.93 -19.07
CA ASP A 294 2.72 5.26 -19.93
C ASP A 294 2.87 3.76 -19.65
N THR A 295 2.52 3.33 -18.44
CA THR A 295 2.48 1.93 -18.03
C THR A 295 1.27 1.65 -17.17
N TYR A 296 0.93 0.37 -16.99
CA TYR A 296 -0.17 0.00 -16.10
C TYR A 296 0.13 0.27 -14.61
N HIS A 297 1.34 0.65 -14.26
CA HIS A 297 1.72 1.03 -12.90
C HIS A 297 1.53 2.54 -12.63
N ARG A 298 1.61 3.39 -13.66
CA ARG A 298 1.74 4.85 -13.50
C ARG A 298 0.61 5.49 -12.69
N TRP A 299 -0.60 5.00 -12.85
CA TRP A 299 -1.76 5.51 -12.12
C TRP A 299 -1.75 5.26 -10.60
N MET A 300 -0.81 4.42 -10.15
CA MET A 300 -0.63 4.10 -8.72
C MET A 300 0.81 4.42 -8.24
N GLU A 301 1.49 5.33 -8.93
CA GLU A 301 2.87 5.72 -8.61
C GLU A 301 3.01 6.30 -7.21
N VAL A 302 1.99 6.97 -6.69
CA VAL A 302 2.00 7.63 -5.37
C VAL A 302 2.43 6.71 -4.21
N VAL A 303 2.23 5.41 -4.34
CA VAL A 303 2.56 4.43 -3.29
C VAL A 303 4.02 3.95 -3.31
N ILE A 304 4.80 4.24 -4.37
CA ILE A 304 6.17 3.72 -4.47
C ILE A 304 7.17 4.41 -3.54
N GLY A 305 6.92 5.65 -3.16
CA GLY A 305 7.84 6.41 -2.29
C GLY A 305 8.14 5.67 -0.98
N PRO A 306 7.15 5.42 -0.12
CA PRO A 306 7.34 4.64 1.10
C PRO A 306 7.79 3.20 0.84
N THR A 307 7.32 2.59 -0.27
CA THR A 307 7.69 1.22 -0.66
C THR A 307 9.19 1.09 -0.93
N LEU A 308 9.75 1.97 -1.77
CA LEU A 308 11.18 1.95 -2.11
C LEU A 308 12.07 2.24 -0.90
N ALA A 309 11.63 3.07 0.01
CA ALA A 309 12.33 3.33 1.26
C ALA A 309 12.10 2.23 2.32
N GLY A 310 11.17 1.30 2.11
CA GLY A 310 10.92 0.18 3.02
C GLY A 310 10.22 0.57 4.32
N LEU A 311 9.50 1.68 4.32
CA LEU A 311 8.95 2.33 5.51
C LEU A 311 7.60 1.73 5.94
N PRO A 312 7.30 1.75 7.25
CA PRO A 312 5.98 1.41 7.77
C PRO A 312 4.97 2.47 7.32
N THR A 313 3.85 2.01 6.77
CA THR A 313 2.87 2.91 6.14
C THR A 313 1.45 2.41 6.40
N ALA A 314 0.62 3.25 7.01
CA ALA A 314 -0.80 2.98 7.19
C ALA A 314 -1.63 3.75 6.16
N ASN A 315 -2.56 3.07 5.49
CA ASN A 315 -3.70 3.73 4.87
C ASN A 315 -4.74 3.98 5.95
N VAL A 316 -5.17 5.24 6.09
CA VAL A 316 -6.30 5.64 6.94
C VAL A 316 -7.40 6.25 6.08
N PRO A 317 -8.69 5.95 6.33
CA PRO A 317 -9.81 6.52 5.58
C PRO A 317 -9.91 8.06 5.72
N VAL A 318 -10.19 8.76 4.61
CA VAL A 318 -10.44 10.22 4.59
C VAL A 318 -11.85 10.56 4.11
N GLY A 319 -12.73 9.57 4.05
CA GLY A 319 -14.14 9.73 3.67
C GLY A 319 -14.41 9.44 2.20
N PHE A 320 -15.55 9.92 1.73
CA PHE A 320 -16.12 9.59 0.43
C PHE A 320 -16.27 10.85 -0.42
N ASP A 321 -16.16 10.71 -1.74
CA ASP A 321 -16.52 11.79 -2.67
C ASP A 321 -18.05 11.91 -2.82
N ASP A 322 -18.47 12.87 -3.64
CA ASP A 322 -19.90 13.15 -3.87
C ASP A 322 -20.62 12.02 -4.64
N ARG A 323 -19.86 11.06 -5.18
CA ARG A 323 -20.38 9.86 -5.84
C ARG A 323 -20.37 8.64 -4.92
N GLY A 324 -19.99 8.81 -3.64
CA GLY A 324 -19.91 7.72 -2.67
C GLY A 324 -18.69 6.81 -2.82
N ARG A 325 -17.61 7.27 -3.49
CA ARG A 325 -16.36 6.54 -3.63
C ARG A 325 -15.41 6.88 -2.49
N ALA A 326 -14.98 5.86 -1.76
CA ALA A 326 -14.06 6.04 -0.64
C ALA A 326 -12.64 6.42 -1.11
N MET A 327 -11.91 7.13 -0.25
CA MET A 327 -10.50 7.44 -0.41
C MET A 327 -9.76 7.30 0.92
N GLY A 328 -8.44 7.10 0.84
CA GLY A 328 -7.55 7.03 1.98
C GLY A 328 -6.35 7.95 1.82
N MET A 329 -5.72 8.21 2.95
CA MET A 329 -4.44 8.87 3.07
C MET A 329 -3.43 7.88 3.65
N GLN A 330 -2.25 7.81 3.06
CA GLN A 330 -1.16 7.04 3.65
C GLN A 330 -0.32 7.94 4.55
N ILE A 331 -0.17 7.51 5.80
CA ILE A 331 0.75 8.10 6.78
C ILE A 331 1.90 7.12 7.02
N PHE A 332 3.12 7.61 7.08
CA PHE A 332 4.29 6.76 7.24
C PHE A 332 5.36 7.42 8.10
N GLY A 333 6.14 6.59 8.78
CA GLY A 333 7.18 6.99 9.71
C GLY A 333 8.56 6.49 9.30
N ARG A 334 9.54 6.70 10.17
CA ARG A 334 10.91 6.17 10.00
C ARG A 334 10.91 4.65 9.90
N PHE A 335 11.91 4.11 9.26
CA PHE A 335 12.15 2.67 9.22
C PHE A 335 12.22 2.09 10.64
N GLY A 336 11.43 1.04 10.89
CA GLY A 336 11.32 0.40 12.19
C GLY A 336 10.25 0.99 13.12
N GLU A 337 9.73 2.18 12.83
CA GLU A 337 8.73 2.87 13.66
C GLU A 337 7.29 2.42 13.37
N ASP A 338 7.09 1.12 13.16
CA ASP A 338 5.78 0.52 12.88
C ASP A 338 4.75 0.85 13.96
N ARG A 339 5.19 0.80 15.21
CA ARG A 339 4.38 1.13 16.37
C ARG A 339 3.91 2.59 16.32
N ALA A 340 4.82 3.54 16.12
CA ALA A 340 4.49 4.97 16.10
C ALA A 340 3.47 5.32 15.01
N VAL A 341 3.59 4.70 13.82
CA VAL A 341 2.63 4.91 12.72
C VAL A 341 1.23 4.41 13.09
N LEU A 342 1.11 3.25 13.74
CA LEU A 342 -0.18 2.72 14.17
C LEU A 342 -0.74 3.50 15.38
N GLU A 343 0.10 4.03 16.26
CA GLU A 343 -0.32 4.92 17.35
C GLU A 343 -0.89 6.25 16.82
N LEU A 344 -0.30 6.81 15.74
CA LEU A 344 -0.87 7.97 15.04
C LEU A 344 -2.19 7.61 14.35
N ALA A 345 -2.25 6.46 13.67
CA ALA A 345 -3.49 5.98 13.05
C ALA A 345 -4.61 5.79 14.09
N SER A 346 -4.28 5.28 15.29
CA SER A 346 -5.23 5.14 16.41
C SER A 346 -5.71 6.49 16.94
N ALA A 347 -4.83 7.48 17.06
CA ALA A 347 -5.23 8.84 17.42
C ALA A 347 -6.18 9.44 16.37
N TYR A 348 -5.88 9.24 15.08
CA TYR A 348 -6.72 9.69 13.98
C TYR A 348 -8.10 9.01 13.98
N GLU A 349 -8.16 7.70 14.24
CA GLU A 349 -9.42 6.97 14.42
C GLU A 349 -10.30 7.58 15.49
N GLY A 350 -9.72 8.09 16.57
CA GLY A 350 -10.44 8.75 17.68
C GLY A 350 -11.10 10.08 17.28
N ILE A 351 -10.72 10.71 16.18
CA ILE A 351 -11.25 12.00 15.72
C ILE A 351 -12.00 11.93 14.37
N VAL A 352 -12.00 10.75 13.72
CA VAL A 352 -12.66 10.52 12.43
C VAL A 352 -13.47 9.24 12.50
N ASP A 353 -14.79 9.37 12.45
CA ASP A 353 -15.69 8.23 12.49
C ASP A 353 -15.91 7.64 11.10
N TRP A 354 -15.03 6.72 10.68
CA TRP A 354 -15.27 5.92 9.47
C TRP A 354 -15.93 4.57 9.77
N LEU A 355 -15.94 4.15 11.05
CA LEU A 355 -16.47 2.84 11.44
C LEU A 355 -18.00 2.79 11.41
N SER A 356 -18.68 3.94 11.62
CA SER A 356 -20.13 4.04 11.52
C SER A 356 -20.65 3.93 10.09
N ILE A 357 -19.81 4.19 9.08
CA ILE A 357 -20.20 4.18 7.67
C ILE A 357 -20.13 2.74 7.17
N ARG A 358 -21.30 2.14 6.94
CA ARG A 358 -21.40 0.76 6.47
C ARG A 358 -21.86 0.67 5.02
N PRO A 359 -21.34 -0.29 4.24
CA PRO A 359 -21.88 -0.55 2.91
C PRO A 359 -23.33 -1.07 3.02
N LYS A 360 -24.13 -0.71 2.03
CA LYS A 360 -25.48 -1.30 1.89
C LYS A 360 -25.33 -2.71 1.37
N LEU A 361 -25.81 -3.69 2.12
CA LEU A 361 -25.85 -5.06 1.64
C LEU A 361 -26.87 -5.15 0.47
N PRO A 362 -26.55 -5.92 -0.57
CA PRO A 362 -27.54 -6.21 -1.60
C PRO A 362 -28.74 -6.90 -0.95
N SER A 363 -29.93 -6.42 -1.30
CA SER A 363 -31.21 -7.00 -0.88
C SER A 363 -31.40 -8.40 -1.44
#